data_bb3abf5d9bbd2b5533d987bcc601a885
#
_entry.id   bb3abf5d9bbd2b5533d987bcc601a885
#
_cell.length_a   1.000
_cell.length_b   1.000
_cell.length_c   1.000
_cell.angle_alpha   90.00
_cell.angle_beta   90.00
_cell.angle_gamma   90.00
#
_symmetry.space_group_name_H-M   'P 1'
#
loop_
_entity.id
_entity.type
_entity.pdbx_description
1 polymer ?
#
loop_
_entity_poly.entity_id
_entity_poly.type
_entity_poly.pdbx_seq_one_letter_code
_entity_poly.pdbx_strand_id
1 'polypeptide(L)'
;MINQNPHQLDLWQWLFGMPDRIFAKVSFGKYYDIEVEDDVMAFFEYDNGMTGEYITATGEAPGTNRLEIACDMGKIVIEDNQIIFKRNIISEREHNATNTRPFGRPECWTCNIPADFSGGEQHVGIFKNFASAILNGTDLLAPGEEGVNGLTISNAIHLSAWTGETVDVKNFPDDRFYELLQEKIRTSTVVKKDSQVVVDNSGTY
;
A
#
# COMPACT_ATOMS: atom_id res chain seq x y z
N MET A 1 1.91 -9.96 2.93
CA MET A 1 1.25 -8.63 2.87
C MET A 1 0.32 -8.38 4.03
N ILE A 2 -0.65 -9.23 4.28
CA ILE A 2 -1.68 -9.04 5.33
C ILE A 2 -1.09 -8.91 6.74
N ASN A 3 0.05 -9.53 7.02
CA ASN A 3 0.68 -9.47 8.34
C ASN A 3 1.72 -8.35 8.46
N GLN A 4 2.54 -8.13 7.44
CA GLN A 4 3.67 -7.18 7.51
C GLN A 4 3.34 -5.79 6.94
N ASN A 5 2.45 -5.71 5.97
CA ASN A 5 2.13 -4.46 5.25
C ASN A 5 0.64 -4.10 5.18
N PRO A 6 -0.21 -4.45 6.16
CA PRO A 6 -1.62 -4.06 6.11
C PRO A 6 -1.79 -2.54 6.18
N HIS A 7 -0.93 -1.85 6.93
CA HIS A 7 -1.00 -0.40 7.10
C HIS A 7 -0.71 0.37 5.81
N GLN A 8 0.22 -0.11 4.98
CA GLN A 8 0.53 0.53 3.70
C GLN A 8 -0.60 0.32 2.69
N LEU A 9 -1.26 -0.84 2.69
CA LEU A 9 -2.43 -1.08 1.84
C LEU A 9 -3.64 -0.26 2.29
N ASP A 10 -3.82 -0.12 3.60
CA ASP A 10 -4.87 0.73 4.18
C ASP A 10 -4.62 2.20 3.86
N LEU A 11 -3.39 2.69 4.05
CA LEU A 11 -2.99 4.05 3.67
C LEU A 11 -3.20 4.30 2.18
N TRP A 12 -2.90 3.30 1.32
CA TRP A 12 -3.12 3.40 -0.11
C TRP A 12 -4.58 3.64 -0.45
N GLN A 13 -5.48 2.76 0.03
CA GLN A 13 -6.91 2.89 -0.26
C GLN A 13 -7.52 4.16 0.34
N TRP A 14 -7.02 4.59 1.50
CA TRP A 14 -7.48 5.81 2.16
C TRP A 14 -7.10 7.07 1.36
N LEU A 15 -5.90 7.13 0.80
CA LEU A 15 -5.41 8.29 0.04
C LEU A 15 -5.94 8.32 -1.41
N PHE A 16 -6.03 7.17 -2.06
CA PHE A 16 -6.25 7.06 -3.52
C PHE A 16 -7.55 6.35 -3.89
N GLY A 17 -8.24 5.76 -2.93
CA GLY A 17 -9.34 4.85 -3.19
C GLY A 17 -8.88 3.48 -3.70
N MET A 18 -9.86 2.62 -3.98
CA MET A 18 -9.61 1.30 -4.52
C MET A 18 -9.17 1.38 -5.98
N PRO A 19 -8.09 0.67 -6.38
CA PRO A 19 -7.74 0.55 -7.78
C PRO A 19 -8.83 -0.23 -8.55
N ASP A 20 -8.97 0.05 -9.83
CA ASP A 20 -9.90 -0.68 -10.69
C ASP A 20 -9.30 -2.00 -11.16
N ARG A 21 -8.00 -2.03 -11.44
CA ARG A 21 -7.26 -3.22 -11.90
C ARG A 21 -5.91 -3.31 -11.23
N ILE A 22 -5.49 -4.56 -10.99
CA ILE A 22 -4.17 -4.87 -10.41
C ILE A 22 -3.47 -5.93 -11.26
N PHE A 23 -2.21 -5.66 -11.62
CA PHE A 23 -1.28 -6.65 -12.12
C PHE A 23 -0.08 -6.77 -11.17
N ALA A 24 0.34 -7.99 -10.84
CA ALA A 24 1.41 -8.17 -9.88
C ALA A 24 2.39 -9.28 -10.25
N LYS A 25 3.64 -9.08 -9.82
CA LYS A 25 4.70 -10.08 -9.80
C LYS A 25 5.10 -10.31 -8.36
N VAL A 26 5.00 -11.54 -7.90
CA VAL A 26 5.27 -11.91 -6.51
C VAL A 26 6.23 -13.10 -6.47
N SER A 27 7.20 -13.04 -5.57
CA SER A 27 8.05 -14.18 -5.25
C SER A 27 7.64 -14.77 -3.90
N PHE A 28 7.61 -16.08 -3.84
CA PHE A 28 7.28 -16.85 -2.65
C PHE A 28 8.53 -17.60 -2.20
N GLY A 29 9.02 -17.34 -0.99
CA GLY A 29 10.23 -17.99 -0.47
C GLY A 29 11.52 -17.59 -1.20
N LYS A 30 11.64 -16.36 -1.69
CA LYS A 30 12.83 -15.85 -2.36
C LYS A 30 13.97 -15.59 -1.38
N TYR A 31 13.63 -15.07 -0.20
CA TYR A 31 14.60 -14.71 0.83
C TYR A 31 14.57 -15.66 2.02
N TYR A 32 13.44 -16.29 2.28
CA TYR A 32 13.21 -17.15 3.43
C TYR A 32 12.64 -18.50 2.99
N ASP A 33 12.82 -19.54 3.82
CA ASP A 33 12.20 -20.86 3.60
C ASP A 33 10.72 -20.83 4.07
N ILE A 34 9.88 -20.14 3.27
CA ILE A 34 8.44 -19.95 3.51
C ILE A 34 7.64 -20.10 2.22
N GLU A 35 6.38 -20.48 2.31
CA GLU A 35 5.47 -20.63 1.16
C GLU A 35 4.60 -19.38 0.90
N VAL A 36 4.79 -18.32 1.70
CA VAL A 36 4.10 -17.04 1.52
C VAL A 36 5.00 -16.03 0.79
N GLU A 37 4.41 -14.94 0.38
CA GLU A 37 5.10 -13.87 -0.32
C GLU A 37 6.15 -13.17 0.55
N ASP A 38 7.33 -12.96 0.01
CA ASP A 38 8.45 -12.23 0.62
C ASP A 38 9.03 -11.14 -0.29
N ASP A 39 8.56 -11.05 -1.55
CA ASP A 39 8.93 -10.01 -2.51
C ASP A 39 7.75 -9.73 -3.44
N VAL A 40 7.25 -8.52 -3.45
CA VAL A 40 6.03 -8.10 -4.15
C VAL A 40 6.29 -6.85 -4.98
N MET A 41 5.89 -6.89 -6.24
CA MET A 41 5.80 -5.75 -7.14
C MET A 41 4.41 -5.75 -7.77
N ALA A 42 3.61 -4.72 -7.51
CA ALA A 42 2.27 -4.61 -8.05
C ALA A 42 2.07 -3.27 -8.76
N PHE A 43 1.33 -3.31 -9.86
CA PHE A 43 0.93 -2.16 -10.66
C PHE A 43 -0.58 -1.98 -10.54
N PHE A 44 -1.00 -0.78 -10.15
CA PHE A 44 -2.38 -0.40 -9.92
C PHE A 44 -2.85 0.54 -11.02
N GLU A 45 -4.02 0.28 -11.56
CA GLU A 45 -4.66 1.12 -12.58
C GLU A 45 -6.03 1.61 -12.09
N TYR A 46 -6.35 2.84 -12.44
CA TYR A 46 -7.61 3.50 -12.15
C TYR A 46 -8.27 3.99 -13.45
N ASP A 47 -9.58 3.90 -13.55
CA ASP A 47 -10.33 4.32 -14.75
C ASP A 47 -10.21 5.82 -15.04
N ASN A 48 -9.85 6.63 -14.04
CA ASN A 48 -9.54 8.05 -14.20
C ASN A 48 -8.17 8.34 -14.82
N GLY A 49 -7.38 7.29 -15.13
CA GLY A 49 -6.04 7.37 -15.71
C GLY A 49 -4.90 7.48 -14.68
N MET A 50 -5.20 7.50 -13.40
CA MET A 50 -4.16 7.39 -12.37
C MET A 50 -3.54 5.99 -12.40
N THR A 51 -2.26 5.90 -12.12
CA THR A 51 -1.51 4.65 -11.97
C THR A 51 -0.70 4.68 -10.70
N GLY A 52 -0.36 3.51 -10.18
CA GLY A 52 0.50 3.39 -9.01
C GLY A 52 1.33 2.13 -9.02
N GLU A 53 2.46 2.19 -8.35
CA GLU A 53 3.36 1.07 -8.13
C GLU A 53 3.46 0.81 -6.62
N TYR A 54 3.29 -0.44 -6.24
CA TYR A 54 3.42 -0.89 -4.86
C TYR A 54 4.52 -1.94 -4.80
N ILE A 55 5.58 -1.63 -4.07
CA ILE A 55 6.75 -2.51 -3.94
C ILE A 55 6.98 -2.76 -2.46
N THR A 56 7.14 -4.02 -2.09
CA THR A 56 7.50 -4.41 -0.72
C THR A 56 8.26 -5.71 -0.71
N ALA A 57 9.27 -5.80 0.14
CA ALA A 57 10.06 -7.00 0.35
C ALA A 57 10.43 -7.14 1.83
N THR A 58 10.43 -8.37 2.33
CA THR A 58 10.89 -8.65 3.70
C THR A 58 12.41 -8.90 3.76
N GLY A 59 13.06 -9.04 2.62
CA GLY A 59 14.50 -9.28 2.49
C GLY A 59 15.33 -8.03 2.20
N GLU A 60 14.73 -6.85 2.22
CA GLU A 60 15.45 -5.59 1.99
C GLU A 60 16.06 -5.07 3.30
N ALA A 61 17.38 -4.80 3.27
CA ALA A 61 18.08 -4.22 4.40
C ALA A 61 19.21 -3.26 3.93
N PRO A 62 19.24 -1.97 4.37
CA PRO A 62 18.17 -1.33 5.14
C PRO A 62 16.89 -1.20 4.32
N GLY A 63 15.74 -1.31 5.00
CA GLY A 63 14.44 -1.23 4.36
C GLY A 63 14.12 0.19 3.87
N THR A 64 13.25 0.28 2.87
CA THR A 64 12.75 1.54 2.32
C THR A 64 11.30 1.74 2.75
N ASN A 65 10.99 2.90 3.36
CA ASN A 65 9.62 3.33 3.60
C ASN A 65 9.42 4.69 2.94
N ARG A 66 8.93 4.67 1.70
CA ARG A 66 8.80 5.85 0.85
C ARG A 66 7.45 5.86 0.15
N LEU A 67 6.77 7.01 0.22
CA LEU A 67 5.61 7.31 -0.62
C LEU A 67 5.93 8.52 -1.49
N GLU A 68 5.79 8.38 -2.80
CA GLU A 68 5.92 9.47 -3.77
C GLU A 68 4.62 9.61 -4.56
N ILE A 69 4.06 10.82 -4.58
CA ILE A 69 2.82 11.15 -5.28
C ILE A 69 3.15 12.21 -6.32
N ALA A 70 3.13 11.84 -7.61
CA ALA A 70 3.32 12.75 -8.72
C ALA A 70 1.97 13.26 -9.23
N CYS A 71 1.82 14.59 -9.29
CA CYS A 71 0.61 15.27 -9.71
C CYS A 71 0.94 16.38 -10.74
N ASP A 72 -0.10 16.92 -11.37
CA ASP A 72 0.03 17.98 -12.37
C ASP A 72 0.69 19.28 -11.83
N MET A 73 0.44 19.58 -10.55
CA MET A 73 1.01 20.75 -9.86
C MET A 73 2.30 20.47 -9.10
N GLY A 74 2.94 19.32 -9.33
CA GLY A 74 4.18 18.94 -8.65
C GLY A 74 4.15 17.57 -8.02
N LYS A 75 4.93 17.35 -6.98
CA LYS A 75 4.96 16.07 -6.28
C LYS A 75 5.16 16.19 -4.77
N ILE A 76 4.64 15.20 -4.06
CA ILE A 76 4.87 15.01 -2.61
C ILE A 76 5.75 13.79 -2.44
N VAL A 77 6.75 13.89 -1.58
CA VAL A 77 7.60 12.77 -1.16
C VAL A 77 7.55 12.68 0.37
N ILE A 78 7.22 11.50 0.86
CA ILE A 78 7.25 11.16 2.29
C ILE A 78 8.30 10.08 2.47
N GLU A 79 9.35 10.39 3.21
CA GLU A 79 10.49 9.51 3.48
C GLU A 79 11.24 10.04 4.69
N ASP A 80 11.84 9.18 5.50
CA ASP A 80 12.67 9.53 6.66
C ASP A 80 12.02 10.53 7.63
N ASN A 81 10.73 10.35 7.92
CA ASN A 81 9.92 11.25 8.73
C ASN A 81 9.92 12.70 8.20
N GLN A 82 9.99 12.87 6.92
CA GLN A 82 9.90 14.16 6.24
C GLN A 82 8.80 14.16 5.20
N ILE A 83 8.12 15.28 5.03
CA ILE A 83 7.18 15.53 3.94
C ILE A 83 7.74 16.67 3.10
N ILE A 84 8.13 16.36 1.87
CA ILE A 84 8.67 17.34 0.92
C ILE A 84 7.66 17.54 -0.18
N PHE A 85 7.14 18.77 -0.32
CA PHE A 85 6.29 19.16 -1.42
C PHE A 85 7.09 19.98 -2.43
N LYS A 86 7.22 19.46 -3.65
CA LYS A 86 7.77 20.17 -4.80
C LYS A 86 6.62 20.70 -5.63
N ARG A 87 6.29 22.00 -5.47
CA ARG A 87 5.15 22.64 -6.10
C ARG A 87 5.57 23.38 -7.34
N ASN A 88 4.99 23.05 -8.49
CA ASN A 88 5.13 23.81 -9.73
C ASN A 88 4.40 25.17 -9.64
N ILE A 89 4.94 26.22 -10.25
CA ILE A 89 4.29 27.53 -10.35
C ILE A 89 3.08 27.46 -11.28
N ILE A 90 3.23 26.74 -12.38
CA ILE A 90 2.16 26.40 -13.33
C ILE A 90 2.05 24.88 -13.43
N SER A 91 0.91 24.38 -13.89
CA SER A 91 0.73 22.94 -14.06
C SER A 91 1.67 22.38 -15.13
N GLU A 92 2.00 21.07 -15.01
CA GLU A 92 2.80 20.37 -16.03
C GLU A 92 2.10 20.42 -17.40
N ARG A 93 0.77 20.30 -17.44
CA ARG A 93 -0.03 20.37 -18.67
C ARG A 93 0.04 21.74 -19.32
N GLU A 94 -0.07 22.81 -18.52
CA GLU A 94 0.05 24.18 -19.03
C GLU A 94 1.46 24.45 -19.55
N HIS A 95 2.48 24.02 -18.82
CA HIS A 95 3.87 24.14 -19.23
C HIS A 95 4.10 23.43 -20.57
N ASN A 96 3.66 22.16 -20.69
CA ASN A 96 3.86 21.37 -21.90
C ASN A 96 3.09 21.93 -23.10
N ALA A 97 1.94 22.59 -22.91
CA ALA A 97 1.18 23.23 -23.97
C ALA A 97 1.84 24.50 -24.47
N THR A 98 2.64 25.19 -23.68
CA THR A 98 3.23 26.50 -23.98
C THR A 98 4.74 26.49 -24.19
N ASN A 99 5.42 25.45 -23.71
CA ASN A 99 6.88 25.35 -23.74
C ASN A 99 7.38 25.03 -25.15
N THR A 100 8.30 25.88 -25.65
CA THR A 100 8.97 25.71 -26.95
C THR A 100 10.39 25.18 -26.85
N ARG A 101 10.89 24.95 -25.63
CA ARG A 101 12.26 24.49 -25.39
C ARG A 101 12.27 22.97 -25.19
N PRO A 102 13.12 22.22 -25.89
CA PRO A 102 13.34 20.81 -25.60
C PRO A 102 13.78 20.64 -24.13
N PHE A 103 13.18 19.67 -23.43
CA PHE A 103 13.50 19.35 -22.02
C PHE A 103 13.24 20.51 -21.02
N GLY A 104 12.43 21.50 -21.39
CA GLY A 104 11.98 22.55 -20.48
C GLY A 104 11.22 21.93 -19.30
N ARG A 105 11.31 22.59 -18.13
CA ARG A 105 10.59 22.20 -16.89
C ARG A 105 9.91 23.43 -16.32
N PRO A 106 8.72 23.29 -15.70
CA PRO A 106 8.13 24.39 -14.96
C PRO A 106 9.02 24.79 -13.79
N GLU A 107 9.00 26.05 -13.44
CA GLU A 107 9.63 26.52 -12.21
C GLU A 107 8.95 25.89 -11.00
N CYS A 108 9.73 25.47 -10.03
CA CYS A 108 9.28 24.67 -8.91
C CYS A 108 9.83 25.20 -7.57
N TRP A 109 8.96 25.28 -6.58
CA TRP A 109 9.35 25.53 -5.21
C TRP A 109 9.48 24.22 -4.44
N THR A 110 10.46 24.14 -3.56
CA THR A 110 10.59 23.04 -2.61
C THR A 110 10.18 23.53 -1.23
N CYS A 111 9.14 22.88 -0.69
CA CYS A 111 8.60 23.19 0.62
C CYS A 111 8.78 21.97 1.53
N ASN A 112 9.38 22.15 2.68
CA ASN A 112 9.35 21.15 3.75
C ASN A 112 8.07 21.38 4.55
N ILE A 113 7.21 20.37 4.62
CA ILE A 113 5.95 20.42 5.36
C ILE A 113 6.23 19.98 6.79
N PRO A 114 6.06 20.84 7.81
CA PRO A 114 6.17 20.41 9.19
C PRO A 114 5.13 19.36 9.51
N ALA A 115 5.55 18.23 10.04
CA ALA A 115 4.65 17.17 10.48
C ALA A 115 5.13 16.61 11.82
N ASP A 116 4.17 16.24 12.66
CA ASP A 116 4.44 15.56 13.91
C ASP A 116 4.38 14.05 13.69
N PHE A 117 5.53 13.42 13.70
CA PHE A 117 5.67 11.97 13.58
C PHE A 117 5.76 11.25 14.94
N SER A 118 5.34 11.92 16.04
CA SER A 118 5.37 11.32 17.38
C SER A 118 4.40 10.15 17.56
N GLY A 119 3.55 9.89 16.56
CA GLY A 119 2.58 8.79 16.55
C GLY A 119 1.27 9.10 17.30
N GLY A 120 1.12 10.30 17.87
CA GLY A 120 -0.11 10.71 18.54
C GLY A 120 -0.58 9.72 19.62
N GLU A 121 -1.89 9.56 19.76
CA GLU A 121 -2.49 8.61 20.73
C GLU A 121 -2.52 7.16 20.22
N GLN A 122 -2.16 6.90 18.97
CA GLN A 122 -2.11 5.55 18.36
C GLN A 122 -3.40 4.73 18.67
N HIS A 123 -3.23 3.50 19.15
CA HIS A 123 -4.35 2.61 19.49
C HIS A 123 -5.27 3.18 20.56
N VAL A 124 -4.75 3.98 21.50
CA VAL A 124 -5.59 4.63 22.53
C VAL A 124 -6.59 5.61 21.89
N GLY A 125 -6.16 6.35 20.85
CA GLY A 125 -7.03 7.23 20.09
C GLY A 125 -8.17 6.48 19.39
N ILE A 126 -7.86 5.35 18.77
CA ILE A 126 -8.87 4.48 18.13
C ILE A 126 -9.88 3.96 19.16
N PHE A 127 -9.42 3.45 20.32
CA PHE A 127 -10.33 3.00 21.38
C PHE A 127 -11.21 4.12 21.94
N LYS A 128 -10.68 5.33 22.13
CA LYS A 128 -11.46 6.50 22.56
C LYS A 128 -12.52 6.88 21.53
N ASN A 129 -12.16 6.90 20.24
CA ASN A 129 -13.12 7.18 19.16
C ASN A 129 -14.21 6.11 19.11
N PHE A 130 -13.86 4.82 19.20
CA PHE A 130 -14.82 3.72 19.20
C PHE A 130 -15.79 3.82 20.39
N ALA A 131 -15.27 4.09 21.60
CA ALA A 131 -16.10 4.30 22.78
C ALA A 131 -17.03 5.52 22.62
N SER A 132 -16.52 6.62 22.05
CA SER A 132 -17.32 7.81 21.78
C SER A 132 -18.40 7.56 20.72
N ALA A 133 -18.12 6.76 19.71
CA ALA A 133 -19.13 6.38 18.71
C ALA A 133 -20.31 5.62 19.37
N ILE A 134 -20.02 4.71 20.31
CA ILE A 134 -21.05 3.97 21.04
C ILE A 134 -21.85 4.90 22.00
N LEU A 135 -21.15 5.74 22.77
CA LEU A 135 -21.75 6.52 23.86
C LEU A 135 -22.40 7.82 23.38
N ASN A 136 -21.83 8.44 22.36
CA ASN A 136 -22.17 9.80 21.94
C ASN A 136 -22.66 9.87 20.48
N GLY A 137 -22.61 8.78 19.71
CA GLY A 137 -22.99 8.74 18.31
C GLY A 137 -22.04 9.53 17.40
N THR A 138 -20.76 9.65 17.77
CA THR A 138 -19.74 10.26 16.90
C THR A 138 -19.36 9.32 15.76
N ASP A 139 -18.91 9.85 14.63
CA ASP A 139 -18.44 9.04 13.51
C ASP A 139 -17.21 8.21 13.89
N LEU A 140 -17.12 7.01 13.34
CA LEU A 140 -15.92 6.17 13.45
C LEU A 140 -14.82 6.73 12.57
N LEU A 141 -13.62 6.86 13.13
CA LEU A 141 -12.42 7.24 12.37
C LEU A 141 -11.99 6.13 11.41
N ALA A 142 -12.16 4.88 11.83
CA ALA A 142 -11.84 3.69 11.06
C ALA A 142 -12.99 2.67 11.17
N PRO A 143 -14.00 2.78 10.30
CA PRO A 143 -15.08 1.81 10.21
C PRO A 143 -14.56 0.42 9.86
N GLY A 144 -15.10 -0.62 10.51
CA GLY A 144 -14.62 -2.00 10.29
C GLY A 144 -14.78 -2.49 8.86
N GLU A 145 -15.77 -1.96 8.14
CA GLU A 145 -16.04 -2.27 6.75
C GLU A 145 -14.90 -1.87 5.82
N GLU A 146 -14.15 -0.80 6.14
CA GLU A 146 -13.00 -0.37 5.34
C GLU A 146 -11.85 -1.38 5.34
N GLY A 147 -11.76 -2.23 6.36
CA GLY A 147 -10.75 -3.28 6.44
C GLY A 147 -10.81 -4.28 5.28
N VAL A 148 -11.98 -4.44 4.67
CA VAL A 148 -12.16 -5.29 3.47
C VAL A 148 -11.37 -4.75 2.28
N ASN A 149 -11.17 -3.44 2.17
CA ASN A 149 -10.48 -2.82 1.03
C ASN A 149 -9.01 -3.26 0.95
N GLY A 150 -8.26 -3.13 2.05
CA GLY A 150 -6.86 -3.58 2.10
C GLY A 150 -6.72 -5.08 1.85
N LEU A 151 -7.66 -5.87 2.37
CA LEU A 151 -7.71 -7.32 2.13
C LEU A 151 -7.96 -7.63 0.65
N THR A 152 -8.90 -6.93 0.00
CA THR A 152 -9.20 -7.11 -1.42
C THR A 152 -8.00 -6.78 -2.29
N ILE A 153 -7.29 -5.68 -2.01
CA ILE A 153 -6.04 -5.34 -2.72
C ILE A 153 -5.02 -6.46 -2.57
N SER A 154 -4.79 -6.94 -1.35
CA SER A 154 -3.87 -8.05 -1.08
C SER A 154 -4.26 -9.32 -1.84
N ASN A 155 -5.54 -9.70 -1.82
CA ASN A 155 -6.03 -10.89 -2.51
C ASN A 155 -5.91 -10.74 -4.04
N ALA A 156 -6.15 -9.55 -4.59
CA ALA A 156 -5.98 -9.28 -6.02
C ALA A 156 -4.51 -9.37 -6.46
N ILE A 157 -3.58 -8.91 -5.63
CA ILE A 157 -2.14 -9.08 -5.86
C ILE A 157 -1.77 -10.57 -5.92
N HIS A 158 -2.25 -11.37 -4.96
CA HIS A 158 -2.00 -12.82 -4.95
C HIS A 158 -2.62 -13.51 -6.17
N LEU A 159 -3.87 -13.20 -6.49
CA LEU A 159 -4.56 -13.79 -7.63
C LEU A 159 -3.83 -13.47 -8.93
N SER A 160 -3.45 -12.21 -9.14
CA SER A 160 -2.66 -11.80 -10.30
C SER A 160 -1.33 -12.57 -10.39
N ALA A 161 -0.62 -12.71 -9.29
CA ALA A 161 0.64 -13.44 -9.26
C ALA A 161 0.49 -14.94 -9.56
N TRP A 162 -0.59 -15.55 -9.08
CA TRP A 162 -0.86 -16.98 -9.31
C TRP A 162 -1.30 -17.29 -10.72
N THR A 163 -2.04 -16.36 -11.35
CA THR A 163 -2.59 -16.56 -12.70
C THR A 163 -1.76 -15.92 -13.80
N GLY A 164 -0.93 -14.93 -13.49
CA GLY A 164 -0.22 -14.10 -14.47
C GLY A 164 -1.14 -13.14 -15.23
N GLU A 165 -2.34 -12.89 -14.72
CA GLU A 165 -3.37 -12.06 -15.35
C GLU A 165 -3.59 -10.75 -14.56
N THR A 166 -4.11 -9.72 -15.24
CA THR A 166 -4.63 -8.53 -14.59
C THR A 166 -5.98 -8.87 -13.94
N VAL A 167 -6.15 -8.46 -12.68
CA VAL A 167 -7.37 -8.71 -11.90
C VAL A 167 -8.25 -7.46 -11.89
N ASP A 168 -9.52 -7.62 -12.24
CA ASP A 168 -10.57 -6.61 -12.05
C ASP A 168 -10.96 -6.60 -10.56
N VAL A 169 -10.65 -5.49 -9.88
CA VAL A 169 -10.90 -5.36 -8.43
C VAL A 169 -12.37 -5.05 -8.13
N LYS A 170 -13.05 -4.32 -9.05
CA LYS A 170 -14.48 -4.01 -8.88
C LYS A 170 -15.35 -5.25 -8.93
N ASN A 171 -14.95 -6.22 -9.76
CA ASN A 171 -15.62 -7.50 -9.92
C ASN A 171 -14.67 -8.61 -9.49
N PHE A 172 -14.16 -8.52 -8.27
CA PHE A 172 -13.18 -9.47 -7.76
C PHE A 172 -13.74 -10.89 -7.81
N PRO A 173 -13.04 -11.85 -8.44
CA PRO A 173 -13.52 -13.21 -8.60
C PRO A 173 -13.26 -14.06 -7.34
N ASP A 174 -14.06 -13.85 -6.30
CA ASP A 174 -13.91 -14.47 -4.98
C ASP A 174 -13.82 -15.99 -5.03
N ASP A 175 -14.69 -16.65 -5.82
CA ASP A 175 -14.70 -18.11 -5.95
C ASP A 175 -13.39 -18.63 -6.53
N ARG A 176 -12.89 -17.99 -7.60
CA ARG A 176 -11.61 -18.38 -8.23
C ARG A 176 -10.44 -18.19 -7.28
N PHE A 177 -10.44 -17.09 -6.55
CA PHE A 177 -9.40 -16.84 -5.52
C PHE A 177 -9.45 -17.91 -4.44
N TYR A 178 -10.65 -18.21 -3.92
CA TYR A 178 -10.85 -19.22 -2.89
C TYR A 178 -10.39 -20.61 -3.34
N GLU A 179 -10.77 -21.03 -4.54
CA GLU A 179 -10.36 -22.32 -5.11
C GLU A 179 -8.82 -22.45 -5.20
N LEU A 180 -8.15 -21.43 -5.75
CA LEU A 180 -6.69 -21.42 -5.86
C LEU A 180 -6.00 -21.39 -4.49
N LEU A 181 -6.55 -20.64 -3.53
CA LEU A 181 -6.04 -20.62 -2.17
C LEU A 181 -6.16 -22.01 -1.51
N GLN A 182 -7.31 -22.68 -1.65
CA GLN A 182 -7.52 -24.02 -1.13
C GLN A 182 -6.58 -25.04 -1.79
N GLU A 183 -6.33 -24.90 -3.08
CA GLU A 183 -5.36 -25.74 -3.78
C GLU A 183 -3.95 -25.57 -3.19
N LYS A 184 -3.50 -24.33 -2.99
CA LYS A 184 -2.18 -24.05 -2.40
C LYS A 184 -2.08 -24.57 -0.98
N ILE A 185 -3.12 -24.42 -0.15
CA ILE A 185 -3.16 -24.98 1.21
C ILE A 185 -3.04 -26.51 1.15
N ARG A 186 -3.78 -27.17 0.26
CA ARG A 186 -3.78 -28.63 0.14
C ARG A 186 -2.44 -29.19 -0.36
N THR A 187 -1.74 -28.43 -1.22
CA THR A 187 -0.46 -28.83 -1.81
C THR A 187 0.76 -28.34 -1.02
N SER A 188 0.54 -27.62 0.08
CA SER A 188 1.60 -27.15 0.97
C SER A 188 2.42 -28.35 1.50
N THR A 189 3.74 -28.20 1.44
CA THR A 189 4.71 -29.16 1.96
C THR A 189 5.41 -28.71 3.23
N VAL A 190 5.09 -27.48 3.69
CA VAL A 190 5.71 -26.92 4.89
C VAL A 190 5.27 -27.69 6.13
N VAL A 191 6.25 -28.29 6.78
CA VAL A 191 6.08 -28.87 8.13
C VAL A 191 6.43 -27.80 9.14
N LYS A 192 5.44 -27.33 9.90
CA LYS A 192 5.70 -26.40 11.02
C LYS A 192 6.62 -27.09 12.03
N LYS A 193 7.85 -26.58 12.15
CA LYS A 193 8.75 -26.97 13.23
C LYS A 193 8.32 -26.16 14.47
N ASP A 194 8.11 -26.82 15.58
CA ASP A 194 7.96 -26.15 16.87
C ASP A 194 9.25 -25.36 17.15
N SER A 195 9.23 -24.06 16.91
CA SER A 195 10.37 -23.23 17.26
C SER A 195 10.22 -22.76 18.69
N GLN A 196 11.18 -23.09 19.54
CA GLN A 196 11.29 -22.52 20.90
C GLN A 196 11.92 -21.12 20.88
N VAL A 197 11.96 -20.46 19.73
CA VAL A 197 12.50 -19.12 19.60
C VAL A 197 11.50 -18.13 20.20
N VAL A 198 11.89 -17.53 21.31
CA VAL A 198 11.17 -16.36 21.85
C VAL A 198 11.44 -15.20 20.90
N VAL A 199 10.43 -14.81 20.17
CA VAL A 199 10.52 -13.63 19.27
C VAL A 199 10.50 -12.39 20.15
N ASP A 200 11.55 -11.59 20.07
CA ASP A 200 11.56 -10.25 20.66
C ASP A 200 10.72 -9.31 19.79
N ASN A 201 9.56 -8.92 20.29
CA ASN A 201 8.64 -8.02 19.62
C ASN A 201 8.85 -6.54 19.98
N SER A 202 9.91 -6.20 20.72
CA SER A 202 10.17 -4.82 21.17
C SER A 202 10.46 -3.82 20.06
N GLY A 203 10.72 -4.30 18.84
CA GLY A 203 10.97 -3.48 17.63
C GLY A 203 9.84 -3.51 16.60
N THR A 204 8.69 -4.07 16.92
CA THR A 204 7.55 -4.19 15.99
C THR A 204 6.63 -2.96 16.04
N TYR A 205 7.21 -1.75 16.00
CA TYR A 205 6.47 -0.50 15.64
C TYR A 205 7.46 0.65 15.41
#